data_a425a4c4e57d7c58b865bae9c52c7e65
#
_entry.id   a425a4c4e57d7c58b865bae9c52c7e65
#
_cell.length_a   1.000
_cell.length_b   1.000
_cell.length_c   1.000
_cell.angle_alpha   90.00
_cell.angle_beta   90.00
_cell.angle_gamma   90.00
#
_symmetry.space_group_name_H-M   'P 1'
#
loop_
_entity.id
_entity.type
_entity.pdbx_description
1 polymer ?
#
loop_
_entity_poly.entity_id
_entity_poly.type
_entity_poly.pdbx_seq_one_letter_code
_entity_poly.pdbx_strand_id
1 'polypeptide(L)'
;CMAEEPGKCRYIMGILEKNKKSKGTAFVYDENNDYYKMEINGIEFVCDSIHSDYEKHAVELAQAYEKRLPDIVDYLMPDIKEMFGITNPDVIANSLGKPSIDLDRGTLTYLEHTMDSLHIIEMEFDGIFTAFYNSCIDG
;
A
#
# COMPACT_ATOMS: atom_id res chain seq x y z
N CYS A 1 15.82 23.58 1.53
CA CYS A 1 16.16 23.71 1.36
C CYS A 1 16.42 23.61 1.56
N MET A 2 15.92 23.58 1.61
CA MET A 2 16.24 23.72 1.43
C MET A 2 16.39 23.55 1.62
N ALA A 3 15.64 23.69 1.61
CA ALA A 3 15.91 23.70 1.53
C ALA A 3 15.91 23.50 1.84
N GLU A 4 15.64 23.32 1.97
CA GLU A 4 15.87 23.15 1.84
C GLU A 4 15.67 22.76 2.29
N GLU A 5 15.23 22.59 2.59
CA GLU A 5 15.28 22.38 2.57
C GLU A 5 15.04 21.99 3.13
N PRO A 6 14.31 21.90 3.66
CA PRO A 6 14.43 21.59 3.77
C PRO A 6 14.34 21.16 3.96
N GLY A 7 13.91 21.03 4.51
CA GLY A 7 14.02 20.59 4.13
C GLY A 7 14.17 20.31 4.14
N LYS A 8 13.71 19.93 4.15
CA LYS A 8 14.09 19.81 3.67
C LYS A 8 14.52 19.57 3.36
N CYS A 9 14.27 19.60 3.94
CA CYS A 9 14.92 19.54 3.33
C CYS A 9 15.29 19.26 3.23
N ARG A 10 14.94 18.70 3.01
CA ARG A 10 15.38 18.60 2.55
C ARG A 10 15.76 18.44 2.00
N TYR A 11 15.53 18.39 2.35
CA TYR A 11 16.12 18.44 1.80
C TYR A 11 16.22 18.36 1.40
N ILE A 12 15.74 18.14 1.15
CA ILE A 12 16.02 18.14 0.56
C ILE A 12 16.12 18.12 0.20
N MET A 13 15.67 17.84 0.03
CA MET A 13 15.90 17.84 -0.50
C MET A 13 15.83 17.94 -0.94
N GLY A 14 15.48 18.00 -0.61
CA GLY A 14 15.67 18.02 -1.27
C GLY A 14 15.47 18.20 -1.55
N ILE A 15 15.11 18.18 -1.77
CA ILE A 15 15.24 18.36 -2.23
C ILE A 15 15.04 18.67 -2.65
N LEU A 16 14.57 18.52 -2.82
CA LEU A 16 14.69 18.84 -3.37
C LEU A 16 14.30 19.06 -3.58
N GLU A 17 13.83 18.95 -3.67
CA GLU A 17 13.71 19.09 -4.01
C GLU A 17 13.05 18.96 -3.94
N LYS A 18 12.69 18.73 -3.60
CA LYS A 18 12.13 18.53 -3.59
C LYS A 18 11.40 18.67 -4.26
N ASN A 19 10.57 18.33 -4.58
CA ASN A 19 10.08 18.16 -5.21
C ASN A 19 9.75 17.65 -5.14
N LYS A 20 7.85 17.70 -4.50
CA LYS A 20 8.93 17.24 -4.82
C LYS A 20 9.29 15.75 -5.01
N LYS A 21 9.79 15.40 -6.03
CA LYS A 21 10.12 14.05 -6.39
C LYS A 21 11.53 13.70 -5.91
N SER A 22 11.69 12.53 -5.31
CA SER A 22 13.00 12.07 -4.91
C SER A 22 13.83 11.73 -6.13
N LYS A 23 15.11 12.04 -6.05
CA LYS A 23 16.02 11.84 -7.15
C LYS A 23 16.14 10.37 -7.53
N GLY A 24 15.94 10.04 -8.80
CA GLY A 24 16.11 8.69 -9.31
C GLY A 24 15.01 7.70 -8.97
N THR A 25 13.88 8.18 -8.47
CA THR A 25 12.78 7.30 -8.11
C THR A 25 11.45 7.88 -8.53
N ALA A 26 10.46 7.00 -8.69
CA ALA A 26 9.09 7.38 -9.00
C ALA A 26 8.29 7.79 -7.76
N PHE A 27 8.86 7.63 -6.56
CA PHE A 27 8.19 8.03 -5.32
C PHE A 27 8.11 9.54 -5.21
N VAL A 28 6.96 10.03 -4.76
CA VAL A 28 6.69 11.46 -4.56
C VAL A 28 6.35 11.69 -3.10
N TYR A 29 6.91 12.72 -2.50
CA TYR A 29 6.63 13.06 -1.12
C TYR A 29 5.24 13.67 -0.97
N ASP A 30 4.46 13.17 -0.02
CA ASP A 30 3.15 13.70 0.33
C ASP A 30 3.28 14.51 1.62
N GLU A 31 3.21 15.83 1.50
CA GLU A 31 3.40 16.74 2.65
C GLU A 31 2.30 16.59 3.70
N ASN A 32 1.09 16.27 3.25
CA ASN A 32 -0.05 16.17 4.16
C ASN A 32 0.04 14.97 5.09
N ASN A 33 0.60 13.87 4.59
CA ASN A 33 0.68 12.62 5.34
C ASN A 33 2.09 12.28 5.80
N ASP A 34 3.08 13.06 5.38
CA ASP A 34 4.48 12.90 5.77
C ASP A 34 5.03 11.53 5.42
N TYR A 35 4.79 11.10 4.18
CA TYR A 35 5.38 9.87 3.64
C TYR A 35 5.59 10.01 2.14
N TYR A 36 6.34 9.06 1.57
CA TYR A 36 6.52 8.95 0.13
C TYR A 36 5.52 7.99 -0.45
N LYS A 37 5.02 8.28 -1.65
CA LYS A 37 4.03 7.42 -2.30
C LYS A 37 4.28 7.31 -3.80
N MET A 38 3.82 6.19 -4.35
CA MET A 38 3.90 5.89 -5.78
C MET A 38 2.70 5.01 -6.13
N GLU A 39 2.16 5.16 -7.32
CA GLU A 39 1.04 4.32 -7.75
C GLU A 39 1.42 3.55 -9.00
N ILE A 40 1.15 2.25 -9.01
CA ILE A 40 1.36 1.37 -10.15
C ILE A 40 0.12 0.49 -10.30
N ASN A 41 -0.50 0.51 -11.49
CA ASN A 41 -1.65 -0.34 -11.81
C ASN A 41 -2.78 -0.23 -10.79
N GLY A 42 -3.01 0.97 -10.27
CA GLY A 42 -4.07 1.21 -9.30
C GLY A 42 -3.73 0.79 -7.86
N ILE A 43 -2.49 0.42 -7.60
CA ILE A 43 -2.02 0.07 -6.26
C ILE A 43 -1.18 1.22 -5.73
N GLU A 44 -1.50 1.70 -4.54
CA GLU A 44 -0.72 2.75 -3.90
C GLU A 44 0.37 2.12 -3.03
N PHE A 45 1.62 2.56 -3.23
CA PHE A 45 2.76 2.11 -2.42
C PHE A 45 3.25 3.28 -1.59
N VAL A 46 3.43 3.06 -0.29
CA VAL A 46 3.88 4.12 0.63
C VAL A 46 5.07 3.64 1.43
N CYS A 47 5.90 4.59 1.86
CA CYS A 47 7.03 4.32 2.75
C CYS A 47 7.44 5.61 3.45
N ASP A 48 8.00 5.47 4.65
CA ASP A 48 8.54 6.62 5.38
C ASP A 48 9.90 7.03 4.85
N SER A 49 10.68 6.05 4.39
CA SER A 49 11.99 6.28 3.81
C SER A 49 12.15 5.41 2.57
N ILE A 50 12.68 5.98 1.50
CA ILE A 50 12.86 5.25 0.24
C ILE A 50 14.16 4.45 0.31
N HIS A 51 14.04 3.12 0.24
CA HIS A 51 15.20 2.23 0.12
C HIS A 51 15.46 1.92 -1.35
N SER A 52 16.68 1.54 -1.68
CA SER A 52 17.12 1.40 -3.06
C SER A 52 16.36 0.31 -3.84
N ASP A 53 15.82 -0.68 -3.14
CA ASP A 53 15.09 -1.80 -3.76
C ASP A 53 13.58 -1.63 -3.75
N TYR A 54 13.05 -0.54 -3.17
CA TYR A 54 11.61 -0.36 -3.01
C TYR A 54 10.88 -0.20 -4.34
N GLU A 55 11.44 0.55 -5.27
CA GLU A 55 10.78 0.75 -6.55
C GLU A 55 10.67 -0.58 -7.31
N LYS A 56 11.75 -1.36 -7.33
CA LYS A 56 11.74 -2.67 -7.96
C LYS A 56 10.74 -3.60 -7.28
N HIS A 57 10.73 -3.61 -5.94
CA HIS A 57 9.82 -4.44 -5.16
C HIS A 57 8.36 -4.06 -5.45
N ALA A 58 8.07 -2.76 -5.53
CA ALA A 58 6.73 -2.28 -5.84
C ALA A 58 6.28 -2.74 -7.23
N VAL A 59 7.17 -2.68 -8.22
CA VAL A 59 6.86 -3.15 -9.57
C VAL A 59 6.53 -4.64 -9.55
N GLU A 60 7.32 -5.43 -8.84
CA GLU A 60 7.09 -6.88 -8.75
C GLU A 60 5.77 -7.19 -8.07
N LEU A 61 5.45 -6.48 -6.98
CA LEU A 61 4.18 -6.65 -6.28
C LEU A 61 3.01 -6.27 -7.18
N ALA A 62 3.14 -5.17 -7.90
CA ALA A 62 2.07 -4.72 -8.80
C ALA A 62 1.81 -5.74 -9.91
N GLN A 63 2.88 -6.34 -10.44
CA GLN A 63 2.74 -7.35 -11.49
C GLN A 63 2.11 -8.64 -10.97
N ALA A 64 2.35 -8.99 -9.71
CA ALA A 64 1.86 -10.22 -9.13
C ALA A 64 0.45 -10.09 -8.54
N TYR A 65 0.00 -8.89 -8.26
CA TYR A 65 -1.20 -8.66 -7.44
C TYR A 65 -2.45 -9.34 -8.02
N GLU A 66 -2.75 -9.14 -9.30
CA GLU A 66 -3.96 -9.71 -9.89
C GLU A 66 -3.94 -11.23 -9.82
N LYS A 67 -2.78 -11.81 -10.07
CA LYS A 67 -2.61 -13.26 -10.05
C LYS A 67 -2.77 -13.82 -8.65
N ARG A 68 -2.34 -13.06 -7.64
CA ARG A 68 -2.41 -13.50 -6.24
C ARG A 68 -3.70 -13.08 -5.54
N LEU A 69 -4.53 -12.27 -6.18
CA LEU A 69 -5.77 -11.79 -5.58
C LEU A 69 -6.68 -12.92 -5.09
N PRO A 70 -6.89 -14.02 -5.83
CA PRO A 70 -7.69 -15.12 -5.30
C PRO A 70 -7.17 -15.68 -3.98
N ASP A 71 -5.84 -15.76 -3.83
CA ASP A 71 -5.25 -16.24 -2.57
C ASP A 71 -5.43 -15.23 -1.44
N ILE A 72 -5.35 -13.94 -1.76
CA ILE A 72 -5.61 -12.87 -0.79
C ILE A 72 -7.06 -12.95 -0.31
N VAL A 73 -7.99 -13.12 -1.23
CA VAL A 73 -9.41 -13.27 -0.90
C VAL A 73 -9.64 -14.49 -0.02
N ASP A 74 -9.04 -15.63 -0.38
CA ASP A 74 -9.16 -16.85 0.44
C ASP A 74 -8.64 -16.63 1.86
N TYR A 75 -7.53 -15.93 1.99
CA TYR A 75 -6.94 -15.64 3.29
C TYR A 75 -7.85 -14.73 4.14
N LEU A 76 -8.45 -13.72 3.52
CA LEU A 76 -9.31 -12.77 4.21
C LEU A 76 -10.73 -13.29 4.45
N MET A 77 -11.12 -14.36 3.76
CA MET A 77 -12.49 -14.85 3.79
C MET A 77 -13.07 -15.08 5.20
N PRO A 78 -12.36 -15.74 6.13
CA PRO A 78 -12.94 -15.96 7.46
C PRO A 78 -13.28 -14.64 8.18
N ASP A 79 -12.40 -13.65 8.08
CA ASP A 79 -12.62 -12.36 8.73
C ASP A 79 -13.78 -11.60 8.08
N ILE A 80 -13.84 -11.64 6.76
CA ILE A 80 -14.88 -10.95 6.00
C ILE A 80 -16.24 -11.60 6.26
N LYS A 81 -16.26 -12.93 6.30
CA LYS A 81 -17.51 -13.65 6.62
C LYS A 81 -18.00 -13.27 8.01
N GLU A 82 -17.11 -13.24 8.99
CA GLU A 82 -17.48 -12.91 10.35
C GLU A 82 -17.99 -11.48 10.49
N MET A 83 -17.33 -10.54 9.84
CA MET A 83 -17.66 -9.12 9.98
C MET A 83 -18.83 -8.70 9.11
N PHE A 84 -18.89 -9.16 7.86
CA PHE A 84 -19.85 -8.69 6.86
C PHE A 84 -20.84 -9.74 6.38
N GLY A 85 -20.61 -11.02 6.69
CA GLY A 85 -21.50 -12.10 6.24
C GLY A 85 -21.38 -12.44 4.76
N ILE A 86 -20.30 -11.99 4.10
CA ILE A 86 -20.09 -12.21 2.66
C ILE A 86 -19.15 -13.40 2.49
N THR A 87 -19.54 -14.35 1.62
CA THR A 87 -18.76 -15.57 1.39
C THR A 87 -18.43 -15.83 -0.07
N ASN A 88 -18.98 -15.04 -0.99
CA ASN A 88 -18.71 -15.22 -2.42
C ASN A 88 -17.37 -14.56 -2.77
N PRO A 89 -16.36 -15.34 -3.24
CA PRO A 89 -15.04 -14.79 -3.54
C PRO A 89 -15.06 -13.68 -4.58
N ASP A 90 -15.92 -13.77 -5.59
CA ASP A 90 -15.99 -12.75 -6.64
C ASP A 90 -16.54 -11.44 -6.09
N VAL A 91 -17.54 -11.53 -5.23
CA VAL A 91 -18.11 -10.35 -4.57
C VAL A 91 -17.05 -9.69 -3.70
N ILE A 92 -16.31 -10.48 -2.94
CA ILE A 92 -15.25 -9.95 -2.08
C ILE A 92 -14.18 -9.26 -2.93
N ALA A 93 -13.69 -9.92 -3.98
CA ALA A 93 -12.66 -9.35 -4.83
C ALA A 93 -13.09 -8.01 -5.44
N ASN A 94 -14.34 -7.94 -5.89
CA ASN A 94 -14.85 -6.71 -6.50
C ASN A 94 -15.10 -5.62 -5.47
N SER A 95 -15.28 -5.97 -4.21
CA SER A 95 -15.60 -5.02 -3.14
C SER A 95 -14.37 -4.45 -2.44
N LEU A 96 -13.19 -5.07 -2.61
CA LEU A 96 -11.98 -4.62 -1.91
C LEU A 96 -11.51 -3.24 -2.35
N GLY A 97 -11.66 -2.92 -3.62
CA GLY A 97 -11.27 -1.60 -4.11
C GLY A 97 -9.76 -1.45 -4.24
N LYS A 98 -9.29 -0.22 -4.14
CA LYS A 98 -7.89 0.12 -4.36
C LYS A 98 -7.03 -0.33 -3.18
N PRO A 99 -6.02 -1.17 -3.42
CA PRO A 99 -5.11 -1.58 -2.35
C PRO A 99 -4.05 -0.52 -2.07
N SER A 100 -3.60 -0.48 -0.81
CA SER A 100 -2.49 0.35 -0.39
C SER A 100 -1.47 -0.55 0.31
N ILE A 101 -0.20 -0.43 -0.08
CA ILE A 101 0.87 -1.27 0.45
C ILE A 101 1.91 -0.39 1.13
N ASP A 102 2.20 -0.68 2.40
CA ASP A 102 3.27 -0.05 3.15
C ASP A 102 4.51 -0.92 3.00
N LEU A 103 5.50 -0.40 2.26
CA LEU A 103 6.71 -1.16 1.95
C LEU A 103 7.62 -1.31 3.17
N ASP A 104 7.57 -0.39 4.12
CA ASP A 104 8.38 -0.49 5.34
C ASP A 104 7.90 -1.61 6.25
N ARG A 105 6.58 -1.81 6.32
CA ARG A 105 5.98 -2.77 7.24
C ARG A 105 5.54 -4.06 6.57
N GLY A 106 5.46 -4.09 5.24
CA GLY A 106 4.94 -5.25 4.54
C GLY A 106 3.45 -5.46 4.80
N THR A 107 2.67 -4.38 4.83
CA THR A 107 1.23 -4.45 5.07
C THR A 107 0.45 -4.07 3.83
N LEU A 108 -0.68 -4.75 3.64
CA LEU A 108 -1.64 -4.50 2.57
C LEU A 108 -2.94 -4.05 3.21
N THR A 109 -3.42 -2.87 2.85
CA THR A 109 -4.59 -2.25 3.47
C THR A 109 -5.62 -1.90 2.40
N TYR A 110 -6.88 -2.12 2.70
CA TYR A 110 -7.99 -1.74 1.83
C TYR A 110 -8.81 -0.66 2.54
N LEU A 111 -8.51 0.59 2.20
CA LEU A 111 -9.20 1.75 2.77
C LEU A 111 -10.47 2.11 2.02
N GLU A 112 -10.58 1.67 0.75
CA GLU A 112 -11.65 2.07 -0.14
C GLU A 112 -12.60 0.93 -0.48
N HIS A 113 -12.61 -0.12 0.34
CA HIS A 113 -13.55 -1.23 0.10
C HIS A 113 -14.99 -0.75 0.26
N THR A 114 -15.92 -1.44 -0.38
CA THR A 114 -17.32 -1.02 -0.43
C THR A 114 -18.24 -1.87 0.45
N MET A 115 -17.67 -2.73 1.31
CA MET A 115 -18.49 -3.58 2.18
C MET A 115 -19.11 -2.81 3.33
N ASP A 116 -18.45 -1.76 3.81
CA ASP A 116 -19.05 -0.72 4.66
C ASP A 116 -18.16 0.53 4.60
N SER A 117 -18.52 1.56 5.33
CA SER A 117 -17.75 2.81 5.35
C SER A 117 -17.03 3.05 6.67
N LEU A 118 -17.02 2.06 7.57
CA LEU A 118 -16.53 2.23 8.94
C LEU A 118 -15.24 1.46 9.21
N HIS A 119 -14.97 0.39 8.47
CA HIS A 119 -13.89 -0.53 8.80
C HIS A 119 -12.78 -0.47 7.76
N ILE A 120 -11.57 -0.76 8.22
CA ILE A 120 -10.37 -0.88 7.39
C ILE A 120 -9.95 -2.34 7.40
N ILE A 121 -9.66 -2.89 6.23
CA ILE A 121 -9.18 -4.27 6.11
C ILE A 121 -7.67 -4.21 5.95
N GLU A 122 -6.95 -4.93 6.80
CA GLU A 122 -5.49 -4.90 6.81
C GLU A 122 -4.92 -6.30 6.99
N MET A 123 -3.78 -6.58 6.35
CA MET A 123 -3.06 -7.84 6.52
C MET A 123 -1.58 -7.61 6.28
N GLU A 124 -0.75 -8.52 6.77
CA GLU A 124 0.68 -8.50 6.53
C GLU A 124 1.04 -9.58 5.51
N PHE A 125 2.14 -9.39 4.80
CA PHE A 125 2.61 -10.36 3.83
C PHE A 125 4.14 -10.35 3.77
N ASP A 126 4.70 -11.45 3.27
CA ASP A 126 6.13 -11.57 3.01
C ASP A 126 6.39 -11.70 1.52
N GLY A 127 7.56 -11.20 1.09
CA GLY A 127 8.06 -11.35 -0.28
C GLY A 127 7.10 -10.78 -1.31
N ILE A 128 6.85 -11.55 -2.36
CA ILE A 128 5.91 -11.16 -3.42
C ILE A 128 4.62 -11.94 -3.18
N PHE A 129 3.96 -11.61 -2.06
CA PHE A 129 2.72 -12.26 -1.61
C PHE A 129 2.92 -13.76 -1.42
N THR A 130 4.08 -14.16 -0.86
CA THR A 130 4.40 -15.57 -0.67
C THR A 130 3.81 -16.14 0.61
N ALA A 131 3.48 -15.28 1.58
CA ALA A 131 2.84 -15.68 2.84
C ALA A 131 1.99 -14.53 3.34
N PHE A 132 0.87 -14.86 4.01
CA PHE A 132 -0.07 -13.88 4.56
C PHE A 132 -0.29 -14.16 6.04
N TYR A 133 -0.39 -13.11 6.85
CA TYR A 133 -0.62 -13.27 8.29
C TYR A 133 -1.17 -12.00 8.91
N ASN A 134 -1.63 -12.12 10.15
CA ASN A 134 -2.09 -11.00 10.98
C ASN A 134 -3.16 -10.13 10.34
N SER A 135 -4.15 -10.77 9.69
CA SER A 135 -5.26 -10.03 9.12
C SER A 135 -6.15 -9.47 10.22
N CYS A 136 -6.67 -8.27 10.02
CA CYS A 136 -7.67 -7.70 10.91
C CYS A 136 -8.59 -6.76 10.15
N ILE A 137 -9.82 -6.63 10.65
CA ILE A 137 -10.79 -5.67 10.17
C ILE A 137 -11.08 -4.75 11.34
N ASP A 138 -10.69 -3.50 11.21
CA ASP A 138 -10.60 -2.57 12.32
C ASP A 138 -11.33 -1.27 11.97
N GLY A 139 -11.93 -0.69 12.94
CA GLY A 139 -12.66 0.56 12.74
C GLY A 139 -12.98 1.28 14.04
#